data_6f45d3c30c4ba1701a11fafec1c49635
#
_entry.id   6f45d3c30c4ba1701a11fafec1c49635
#
_cell.length_a   1.000
_cell.length_b   1.000
_cell.length_c   1.000
_cell.angle_alpha   90.00
_cell.angle_beta   90.00
_cell.angle_gamma   90.00
#
_symmetry.space_group_name_H-M   'P 1'
#
loop_
_entity.id
_entity.type
_entity.pdbx_description
1 polymer ?
#
loop_
_entity_poly.entity_id
_entity_poly.type
_entity_poly.pdbx_seq_one_letter_code
_entity_poly.pdbx_strand_id
1 'polypeptide(L)'
;MYKRQLTDTLPATSSLCSKYSGLCNAAYARAPDFTDEFEVKLLRPKERLGFGYAANEAALYHKDTKVLALTDALVNVPSAPPPVFVTDGGDNLRGIGDDARRSSSLGHLILQGASAVNWRGSAAEAVEELWSATDAAGGAKGGAAAQLQRGWERDSLLSLFFGPSPASIVDPAPSFALLADKWRVAPVTDTLIYRSERVKPELRRWVDDVARWDFTTIAPSHFAVRPGTPADLKAAFAPTLASCEDGAPEADRPFDAADAQLLDDIAGPLRALKII
;
A
#
# COMPACT_ATOMS: atom_id res chain seq x y z
N MET A 1 -16.01 -1.34 -2.55
CA MET A 1 -17.28 -2.02 -2.24
C MET A 1 -17.36 -2.48 -0.79
N TYR A 2 -16.34 -3.05 -0.19
CA TYR A 2 -16.33 -3.50 1.22
C TYR A 2 -16.47 -2.38 2.26
N LYS A 3 -15.87 -1.20 2.05
CA LYS A 3 -16.05 -0.04 2.95
C LYS A 3 -17.49 0.45 3.04
N ARG A 4 -18.26 0.30 1.96
CA ARG A 4 -19.68 0.73 1.93
C ARG A 4 -20.59 -0.23 2.69
N GLN A 5 -20.32 -1.54 2.62
CA GLN A 5 -21.13 -2.53 3.37
C GLN A 5 -20.94 -2.43 4.89
N LEU A 6 -19.72 -2.11 5.36
CA LEU A 6 -19.48 -1.89 6.78
C LEU A 6 -20.09 -0.56 7.30
N THR A 7 -20.20 0.45 6.44
CA THR A 7 -20.83 1.73 6.80
C THR A 7 -22.35 1.70 6.72
N ASP A 8 -22.93 0.87 5.84
CA ASP A 8 -24.39 0.77 5.66
C ASP A 8 -25.08 -0.16 6.69
N THR A 9 -24.34 -1.05 7.32
CA THR A 9 -24.84 -1.97 8.36
C THR A 9 -24.56 -1.51 9.79
N LEU A 10 -23.77 -0.46 9.97
CA LEU A 10 -23.43 0.07 11.29
C LEU A 10 -23.89 1.54 11.38
N PRO A 11 -24.70 1.89 12.37
CA PRO A 11 -25.13 3.26 12.51
C PRO A 11 -23.92 4.15 12.72
N ALA A 12 -23.78 5.11 11.84
CA ALA A 12 -22.79 6.18 11.72
C ALA A 12 -21.42 5.93 12.39
N THR A 13 -20.36 6.17 11.66
CA THR A 13 -18.96 6.06 12.13
C THR A 13 -18.68 6.74 13.47
N SER A 14 -19.50 7.74 13.87
CA SER A 14 -19.52 8.32 15.20
C SER A 14 -19.98 7.35 16.29
N SER A 15 -20.87 6.42 15.97
CA SER A 15 -21.36 5.39 16.90
C SER A 15 -20.36 4.22 17.00
N LEU A 16 -19.65 3.88 15.93
CA LEU A 16 -18.52 2.95 16.00
C LEU A 16 -17.38 3.56 16.81
N CYS A 17 -16.96 4.78 16.54
CA CYS A 17 -15.97 5.46 17.35
C CYS A 17 -16.45 5.68 18.78
N SER A 18 -17.74 5.91 19.06
CA SER A 18 -18.23 6.01 20.43
C SER A 18 -18.45 4.64 21.09
N LYS A 19 -18.91 3.63 20.34
CA LYS A 19 -19.12 2.27 20.83
C LYS A 19 -17.81 1.50 20.96
N TYR A 20 -16.79 1.83 20.13
CA TYR A 20 -15.43 1.31 20.18
C TYR A 20 -14.41 2.36 20.65
N SER A 21 -14.82 3.55 21.06
CA SER A 21 -13.95 4.49 21.77
C SER A 21 -13.52 3.91 23.12
N GLY A 22 -14.30 2.99 23.68
CA GLY A 22 -13.83 2.11 24.75
C GLY A 22 -12.67 1.20 24.35
N LEU A 23 -12.64 0.68 23.13
CA LEU A 23 -11.47 0.01 22.55
C LEU A 23 -10.30 0.98 22.34
N CYS A 24 -10.61 2.23 22.18
CA CYS A 24 -9.67 3.28 21.93
C CYS A 24 -9.21 4.06 23.18
N ASN A 25 -9.86 3.91 24.30
CA ASN A 25 -9.48 4.48 25.59
C ASN A 25 -9.16 3.34 26.58
N ALA A 26 -8.48 3.61 27.66
CA ALA A 26 -8.08 2.65 28.71
C ALA A 26 -9.21 1.75 29.27
N ALA A 27 -10.41 1.82 28.73
CA ALA A 27 -11.56 0.97 29.02
C ALA A 27 -11.56 -0.38 28.26
N TYR A 28 -10.44 -0.82 27.71
CA TYR A 28 -10.23 -2.18 27.20
C TYR A 28 -10.58 -3.27 28.23
N ALA A 29 -10.60 -2.93 29.48
CA ALA A 29 -11.01 -3.83 30.58
C ALA A 29 -12.49 -4.28 30.51
N ARG A 30 -13.25 -3.83 29.51
CA ARG A 30 -14.68 -4.17 29.35
C ARG A 30 -15.09 -4.46 27.90
N ALA A 31 -14.16 -4.69 26.97
CA ALA A 31 -14.52 -5.26 25.68
C ALA A 31 -14.88 -6.73 25.94
N PRO A 32 -16.16 -7.12 25.86
CA PRO A 32 -16.51 -8.50 26.12
C PRO A 32 -16.00 -9.39 25.01
N ASP A 33 -15.76 -10.61 25.33
CA ASP A 33 -15.78 -11.82 24.49
C ASP A 33 -14.67 -12.00 23.44
N PHE A 34 -14.02 -10.94 22.92
CA PHE A 34 -12.99 -11.23 21.92
C PHE A 34 -11.54 -10.98 22.37
N THR A 35 -11.32 -10.40 23.52
CA THR A 35 -9.99 -10.22 24.10
C THR A 35 -9.37 -11.55 24.59
N ASP A 36 -10.17 -12.59 24.76
CA ASP A 36 -9.66 -13.92 25.05
C ASP A 36 -8.92 -14.53 23.84
N GLU A 37 -9.41 -14.23 22.63
CA GLU A 37 -8.86 -14.74 21.37
C GLU A 37 -7.83 -13.78 20.75
N PHE A 38 -8.02 -12.47 20.92
CA PHE A 38 -7.21 -11.45 20.26
C PHE A 38 -6.49 -10.55 21.26
N GLU A 39 -5.28 -10.17 20.87
CA GLU A 39 -4.61 -9.00 21.42
C GLU A 39 -4.57 -7.89 20.36
N VAL A 40 -4.65 -6.63 20.82
CA VAL A 40 -4.70 -5.47 19.93
C VAL A 40 -3.65 -4.45 20.33
N LYS A 41 -2.91 -3.94 19.34
CA LYS A 41 -1.99 -2.80 19.51
C LYS A 41 -2.29 -1.75 18.47
N LEU A 42 -2.49 -0.53 18.92
CA LEU A 42 -2.81 0.60 18.07
C LEU A 42 -1.60 1.54 17.93
N LEU A 43 -1.24 1.84 16.70
CA LEU A 43 -0.42 3.00 16.41
C LEU A 43 -1.32 4.23 16.54
N ARG A 44 -1.00 5.09 17.48
CA ARG A 44 -1.73 6.34 17.73
C ARG A 44 -0.74 7.44 18.03
N PRO A 45 -0.27 8.13 17.00
CA PRO A 45 0.56 9.30 17.20
C PRO A 45 -0.16 10.31 18.09
N LYS A 46 0.56 10.87 19.06
CA LYS A 46 0.02 11.88 19.96
C LYS A 46 -0.39 13.14 19.23
N GLU A 47 0.41 13.50 18.23
CA GLU A 47 0.14 14.62 17.37
C GLU A 47 -0.69 14.19 16.17
N ARG A 48 -1.68 14.99 15.85
CA ARG A 48 -2.45 14.80 14.62
C ARG A 48 -1.71 15.43 13.45
N LEU A 49 -1.78 14.77 12.31
CA LEU A 49 -1.42 15.40 11.04
C LEU A 49 -2.38 16.54 10.76
N GLY A 50 -2.01 17.44 9.87
CA GLY A 50 -2.83 18.58 9.51
C GLY A 50 -4.26 18.17 9.10
N PHE A 51 -5.19 19.10 9.21
CA PHE A 51 -6.63 18.89 9.07
C PHE A 51 -7.23 17.89 10.07
N GLY A 52 -6.55 17.61 11.17
CA GLY A 52 -7.00 16.70 12.22
C GLY A 52 -6.93 15.22 11.85
N TYR A 53 -6.26 14.87 10.74
CA TYR A 53 -6.07 13.48 10.35
C TYR A 53 -5.22 12.74 11.39
N ALA A 54 -5.65 11.56 11.78
CA ALA A 54 -4.93 10.68 12.68
C ALA A 54 -4.36 9.50 11.91
N ALA A 55 -3.05 9.36 11.94
CA ALA A 55 -2.33 8.22 11.33
C ALA A 55 -2.48 6.97 12.21
N ASN A 56 -3.70 6.45 12.31
CA ASN A 56 -3.98 5.28 13.14
C ASN A 56 -3.78 3.99 12.34
N GLU A 57 -3.10 3.02 12.96
CA GLU A 57 -2.95 1.67 12.46
C GLU A 57 -3.34 0.70 13.57
N ALA A 58 -3.96 -0.42 13.20
CA ALA A 58 -4.35 -1.46 14.13
C ALA A 58 -3.63 -2.77 13.80
N ALA A 59 -2.98 -3.32 14.81
CA ALA A 59 -2.47 -4.69 14.78
C ALA A 59 -3.34 -5.57 15.68
N LEU A 60 -3.91 -6.62 15.10
CA LEU A 60 -4.68 -7.63 15.82
C LEU A 60 -3.94 -8.96 15.76
N TYR A 61 -3.65 -9.54 16.90
CA TYR A 61 -3.00 -10.83 17.00
C TYR A 61 -3.99 -11.87 17.49
N HIS A 62 -4.28 -12.87 16.67
CA HIS A 62 -5.09 -14.03 17.05
C HIS A 62 -4.18 -15.08 17.67
N LYS A 63 -4.38 -15.36 18.98
CA LYS A 63 -3.48 -16.15 19.82
C LYS A 63 -3.36 -17.61 19.36
N ASP A 64 -4.50 -18.24 19.06
CA ASP A 64 -4.54 -19.66 18.74
C ASP A 64 -3.94 -19.97 17.37
N THR A 65 -4.25 -19.15 16.36
CA THR A 65 -3.75 -19.36 14.98
C THR A 65 -2.43 -18.66 14.71
N LYS A 66 -1.95 -17.84 15.64
CA LYS A 66 -0.73 -17.03 15.50
C LYS A 66 -0.74 -16.14 14.25
N VAL A 67 -1.90 -15.59 13.91
CA VAL A 67 -2.08 -14.68 12.80
C VAL A 67 -2.02 -13.25 13.31
N LEU A 68 -1.15 -12.45 12.69
CA LEU A 68 -1.13 -11.00 12.83
C LEU A 68 -1.94 -10.38 11.70
N ALA A 69 -3.08 -9.75 12.02
CA ALA A 69 -3.83 -8.95 11.05
C ALA A 69 -3.41 -7.47 11.18
N LEU A 70 -3.18 -6.85 10.02
CA LEU A 70 -2.81 -5.44 9.89
C LEU A 70 -3.75 -4.74 8.93
N THR A 71 -3.90 -3.41 9.06
CA THR A 71 -4.65 -2.63 8.06
C THR A 71 -3.74 -2.26 6.89
N ASP A 72 -3.14 -1.09 6.89
CA ASP A 72 -2.39 -0.58 5.74
C ASP A 72 -0.86 -0.54 5.97
N ALA A 73 -0.40 -1.07 7.11
CA ALA A 73 0.99 -0.96 7.52
C ALA A 73 1.96 -1.77 6.66
N LEU A 74 1.56 -2.97 6.27
CA LEU A 74 2.37 -3.85 5.42
C LEU A 74 1.57 -4.38 4.25
N VAL A 75 2.30 -4.70 3.20
CA VAL A 75 1.81 -5.40 2.02
C VAL A 75 2.77 -6.54 1.66
N ASN A 76 2.22 -7.58 1.03
CA ASN A 76 2.98 -8.59 0.33
C ASN A 76 2.31 -8.82 -1.03
N VAL A 77 2.91 -8.27 -2.07
CA VAL A 77 2.38 -8.34 -3.42
C VAL A 77 2.77 -9.68 -4.04
N PRO A 78 1.82 -10.56 -4.39
CA PRO A 78 2.15 -11.81 -5.06
C PRO A 78 2.84 -11.57 -6.41
N SER A 79 3.86 -12.34 -6.74
CA SER A 79 4.54 -12.25 -8.03
C SER A 79 3.64 -12.61 -9.22
N ALA A 80 2.59 -13.39 -8.99
CA ALA A 80 1.56 -13.72 -9.98
C ALA A 80 0.19 -13.17 -9.55
N PRO A 81 -0.70 -12.85 -10.51
CA PRO A 81 -2.04 -12.39 -10.19
C PRO A 81 -2.80 -13.42 -9.35
N PRO A 82 -3.43 -12.99 -8.23
CA PRO A 82 -4.25 -13.87 -7.41
C PRO A 82 -5.42 -14.48 -8.20
N PRO A 83 -5.87 -15.69 -7.87
CA PRO A 83 -6.95 -16.38 -8.60
C PRO A 83 -8.23 -15.53 -8.74
N VAL A 84 -8.56 -14.71 -7.75
CA VAL A 84 -9.73 -13.83 -7.78
C VAL A 84 -9.74 -12.86 -8.98
N PHE A 85 -8.58 -12.45 -9.47
CA PHE A 85 -8.47 -11.57 -10.63
C PHE A 85 -8.52 -12.30 -11.97
N VAL A 86 -8.50 -13.64 -11.97
CA VAL A 86 -8.48 -14.46 -13.18
C VAL A 86 -9.75 -15.32 -13.34
N THR A 87 -10.65 -15.35 -12.35
CA THR A 87 -11.88 -16.15 -12.37
C THR A 87 -12.80 -15.82 -13.54
N ASP A 88 -12.89 -14.54 -13.92
CA ASP A 88 -13.71 -14.07 -15.05
C ASP A 88 -12.88 -13.92 -16.33
N GLY A 89 -11.86 -14.77 -16.49
CA GLY A 89 -10.96 -14.74 -17.63
C GLY A 89 -9.85 -13.67 -17.54
N GLY A 90 -9.85 -12.84 -16.50
CA GLY A 90 -8.83 -11.82 -16.27
C GLY A 90 -8.88 -10.63 -17.23
N ASP A 91 -10.04 -10.36 -17.84
CA ASP A 91 -10.19 -9.34 -18.89
C ASP A 91 -9.79 -7.95 -18.44
N ASN A 92 -10.06 -7.59 -17.18
CA ASN A 92 -9.66 -6.28 -16.63
C ASN A 92 -8.13 -6.15 -16.54
N LEU A 93 -7.44 -7.17 -15.98
CA LEU A 93 -5.98 -7.15 -15.91
C LEU A 93 -5.35 -7.22 -17.29
N ARG A 94 -5.90 -8.03 -18.22
CA ARG A 94 -5.45 -8.04 -19.61
C ARG A 94 -5.59 -6.68 -20.27
N GLY A 95 -6.70 -5.98 -20.00
CA GLY A 95 -6.90 -4.62 -20.50
C GLY A 95 -5.88 -3.61 -19.97
N ILE A 96 -5.46 -3.76 -18.69
CA ILE A 96 -4.38 -2.94 -18.10
C ILE A 96 -3.01 -3.37 -18.67
N GLY A 97 -2.84 -4.65 -18.96
CA GLY A 97 -1.61 -5.25 -19.46
C GLY A 97 -1.42 -5.14 -20.99
N ASP A 98 -2.49 -4.84 -21.72
CA ASP A 98 -2.42 -4.60 -23.17
C ASP A 98 -1.87 -3.20 -23.43
N ASP A 99 -1.25 -3.00 -24.61
CA ASP A 99 -0.79 -1.68 -24.97
C ASP A 99 -1.98 -0.73 -25.03
N ALA A 100 -1.97 0.22 -24.15
CA ALA A 100 -3.09 1.04 -23.73
C ALA A 100 -3.78 1.86 -24.86
N ARG A 101 -3.26 1.81 -26.06
CA ARG A 101 -3.80 2.51 -27.22
C ARG A 101 -4.95 1.82 -27.94
N ARG A 102 -5.20 0.54 -27.67
CA ARG A 102 -6.08 -0.27 -28.54
C ARG A 102 -7.24 -0.94 -27.84
N SER A 103 -7.33 -0.90 -26.53
CA SER A 103 -8.36 -1.61 -25.76
C SER A 103 -9.45 -0.64 -25.28
N SER A 104 -10.70 -0.94 -25.59
CA SER A 104 -11.89 -0.30 -25.00
C SER A 104 -12.30 -0.94 -23.66
N SER A 105 -11.42 -1.70 -23.03
CA SER A 105 -11.71 -2.37 -21.76
C SER A 105 -11.79 -1.38 -20.59
N LEU A 106 -12.51 -1.76 -19.54
CA LEU A 106 -12.59 -0.98 -18.31
C LEU A 106 -11.21 -0.74 -17.70
N GLY A 107 -10.31 -1.74 -17.75
CA GLY A 107 -8.94 -1.62 -17.28
C GLY A 107 -8.16 -0.52 -18.02
N HIS A 108 -8.33 -0.42 -19.33
CA HIS A 108 -7.75 0.65 -20.13
C HIS A 108 -8.27 2.03 -19.73
N LEU A 109 -9.58 2.16 -19.50
CA LEU A 109 -10.18 3.41 -19.03
C LEU A 109 -9.66 3.81 -17.64
N ILE A 110 -9.44 2.83 -16.76
CA ILE A 110 -8.84 3.07 -15.43
C ILE A 110 -7.41 3.56 -15.58
N LEU A 111 -6.60 2.92 -16.42
CA LEU A 111 -5.22 3.32 -16.67
C LEU A 111 -5.14 4.71 -17.32
N GLN A 112 -5.98 4.99 -18.31
CA GLN A 112 -6.09 6.33 -18.91
C GLN A 112 -6.56 7.38 -17.90
N GLY A 113 -7.53 7.05 -17.06
CA GLY A 113 -8.01 7.93 -15.99
C GLY A 113 -6.91 8.24 -14.97
N ALA A 114 -6.19 7.23 -14.53
CA ALA A 114 -5.04 7.38 -13.63
C ALA A 114 -3.93 8.22 -14.28
N SER A 115 -3.62 7.96 -15.54
CA SER A 115 -2.65 8.74 -16.33
C SER A 115 -3.08 10.21 -16.46
N ALA A 116 -4.33 10.47 -16.79
CA ALA A 116 -4.85 11.81 -16.95
C ALA A 116 -4.86 12.64 -15.65
N VAL A 117 -5.03 11.99 -14.51
CA VAL A 117 -5.02 12.62 -13.18
C VAL A 117 -3.59 12.82 -12.67
N ASN A 118 -2.75 11.82 -12.82
CA ASN A 118 -1.43 11.76 -12.19
C ASN A 118 -0.33 12.31 -13.12
N TRP A 119 -0.49 12.21 -14.44
CA TRP A 119 0.51 12.67 -15.41
C TRP A 119 -0.05 13.82 -16.26
N ARG A 120 0.08 15.02 -15.74
CA ARG A 120 -0.31 16.25 -16.46
C ARG A 120 0.88 16.83 -17.20
N GLY A 121 0.65 17.35 -18.41
CA GLY A 121 1.68 18.02 -19.20
C GLY A 121 2.78 17.09 -19.68
N SER A 122 4.04 17.43 -19.44
CA SER A 122 5.23 16.72 -19.95
C SER A 122 5.31 15.23 -19.57
N ALA A 123 4.69 14.82 -18.48
CA ALA A 123 4.68 13.41 -18.09
C ALA A 123 3.76 12.58 -19.01
N ALA A 124 2.64 13.11 -19.44
CA ALA A 124 1.77 12.44 -20.41
C ALA A 124 2.45 12.29 -21.77
N GLU A 125 3.20 13.32 -22.19
CA GLU A 125 4.02 13.29 -23.41
C GLU A 125 5.13 12.25 -23.31
N ALA A 126 5.81 12.15 -22.17
CA ALA A 126 6.86 11.14 -21.93
C ALA A 126 6.32 9.70 -21.98
N VAL A 127 5.13 9.45 -21.44
CA VAL A 127 4.46 8.13 -21.55
C VAL A 127 4.18 7.81 -23.01
N GLU A 128 3.66 8.78 -23.77
CA GLU A 128 3.33 8.64 -25.18
C GLU A 128 4.58 8.35 -26.02
N GLU A 129 5.68 9.05 -25.76
CA GLU A 129 6.96 8.85 -26.42
C GLU A 129 7.53 7.46 -26.13
N LEU A 130 7.52 7.02 -24.86
CA LEU A 130 8.00 5.71 -24.44
C LEU A 130 7.18 4.57 -25.08
N TRP A 131 5.86 4.70 -25.14
CA TRP A 131 5.02 3.71 -25.83
C TRP A 131 5.28 3.69 -27.32
N SER A 132 5.47 4.85 -27.94
CA SER A 132 5.80 4.95 -29.35
C SER A 132 7.13 4.25 -29.67
N ALA A 133 8.15 4.41 -28.81
CA ALA A 133 9.43 3.76 -28.92
C ALA A 133 9.29 2.23 -28.72
N THR A 134 8.46 1.77 -27.77
CA THR A 134 8.19 0.36 -27.54
C THR A 134 7.46 -0.28 -28.72
N ASP A 135 6.47 0.40 -29.29
CA ASP A 135 5.76 -0.05 -30.50
C ASP A 135 6.70 -0.16 -31.70
N ALA A 136 7.59 0.82 -31.90
CA ALA A 136 8.59 0.83 -32.96
C ALA A 136 9.60 -0.33 -32.82
N ALA A 137 9.91 -0.74 -31.59
CA ALA A 137 10.76 -1.89 -31.28
C ALA A 137 10.06 -3.26 -31.43
N GLY A 138 8.79 -3.27 -31.87
CA GLY A 138 8.01 -4.47 -32.15
C GLY A 138 7.00 -4.85 -31.07
N GLY A 139 6.70 -3.92 -30.16
CA GLY A 139 5.70 -4.06 -29.11
C GLY A 139 5.99 -5.16 -28.08
N ALA A 140 5.30 -5.16 -26.99
CA ALA A 140 5.37 -6.24 -25.99
C ALA A 140 4.67 -7.50 -26.56
N LYS A 141 5.42 -8.31 -27.27
CA LYS A 141 4.97 -9.60 -27.81
C LYS A 141 4.79 -10.57 -26.65
N GLY A 142 3.56 -10.80 -26.24
CA GLY A 142 3.24 -11.83 -25.27
C GLY A 142 1.81 -12.28 -25.47
N GLY A 143 1.58 -13.60 -25.38
CA GLY A 143 0.23 -14.15 -25.37
C GLY A 143 -0.57 -13.66 -24.14
N ALA A 144 -1.83 -14.08 -24.05
CA ALA A 144 -2.76 -13.67 -22.99
C ALA A 144 -2.20 -13.77 -21.55
N ALA A 145 -1.33 -14.74 -21.28
CA ALA A 145 -0.68 -14.89 -19.98
C ALA A 145 0.30 -13.75 -19.68
N ALA A 146 1.07 -13.31 -20.65
CA ALA A 146 2.01 -12.19 -20.47
C ALA A 146 1.27 -10.86 -20.30
N GLN A 147 0.17 -10.66 -21.03
CA GLN A 147 -0.70 -9.50 -20.84
C GLN A 147 -1.31 -9.48 -19.43
N LEU A 148 -1.79 -10.62 -18.95
CA LEU A 148 -2.34 -10.76 -17.60
C LEU A 148 -1.28 -10.41 -16.54
N GLN A 149 -0.06 -10.93 -16.70
CA GLN A 149 1.05 -10.65 -15.80
C GLN A 149 1.42 -9.15 -15.79
N ARG A 150 1.59 -8.53 -16.96
CA ARG A 150 1.86 -7.08 -17.04
C ARG A 150 0.73 -6.25 -16.43
N GLY A 151 -0.52 -6.68 -16.65
CA GLY A 151 -1.68 -6.02 -16.03
C GLY A 151 -1.62 -6.05 -14.51
N TRP A 152 -1.26 -7.19 -13.94
CA TRP A 152 -1.07 -7.35 -12.51
C TRP A 152 0.06 -6.47 -11.96
N GLU A 153 1.19 -6.43 -12.66
CA GLU A 153 2.33 -5.59 -12.31
C GLU A 153 1.96 -4.10 -12.32
N ARG A 154 1.30 -3.63 -13.38
CA ARG A 154 0.83 -2.24 -13.50
C ARG A 154 -0.20 -1.89 -12.43
N ASP A 155 -1.20 -2.73 -12.22
CA ASP A 155 -2.26 -2.50 -11.22
C ASP A 155 -1.66 -2.41 -9.80
N SER A 156 -0.70 -3.28 -9.50
CA SER A 156 0.01 -3.26 -8.22
C SER A 156 0.80 -1.96 -8.02
N LEU A 157 1.55 -1.51 -9.04
CA LEU A 157 2.30 -0.25 -8.97
C LEU A 157 1.37 0.96 -8.86
N LEU A 158 0.28 1.00 -9.62
CA LEU A 158 -0.73 2.06 -9.52
C LEU A 158 -1.37 2.11 -8.14
N SER A 159 -1.67 0.96 -7.56
CA SER A 159 -2.28 0.87 -6.22
C SER A 159 -1.34 1.36 -5.11
N LEU A 160 -0.03 1.16 -5.27
CA LEU A 160 0.98 1.45 -4.24
C LEU A 160 1.59 2.84 -4.36
N PHE A 161 1.66 3.41 -5.57
CA PHE A 161 2.29 4.70 -5.83
C PHE A 161 1.32 5.78 -6.29
N PHE A 162 0.07 5.43 -6.63
CA PHE A 162 -0.95 6.30 -7.24
C PHE A 162 -0.58 6.82 -8.64
N GLY A 163 0.69 7.00 -8.92
CA GLY A 163 1.21 7.43 -10.21
C GLY A 163 2.68 7.05 -10.30
N PRO A 164 2.99 5.76 -10.56
CA PRO A 164 4.35 5.31 -10.79
C PRO A 164 4.96 6.01 -12.00
N SER A 165 6.27 5.91 -12.17
CA SER A 165 6.96 6.58 -13.26
C SER A 165 6.44 6.14 -14.63
N PRO A 166 6.51 7.00 -15.66
CA PRO A 166 6.16 6.61 -17.02
C PRO A 166 6.90 5.37 -17.50
N ALA A 167 8.18 5.23 -17.16
CA ALA A 167 8.97 4.07 -17.51
C ALA A 167 8.42 2.78 -16.91
N SER A 168 8.01 2.80 -15.63
CA SER A 168 7.42 1.66 -14.94
C SER A 168 6.02 1.30 -15.44
N ILE A 169 5.31 2.24 -16.03
CA ILE A 169 4.04 1.92 -16.69
C ILE A 169 4.27 1.22 -18.03
N VAL A 170 5.27 1.62 -18.78
CA VAL A 170 5.61 0.98 -20.06
C VAL A 170 6.21 -0.40 -19.81
N ASP A 171 7.21 -0.50 -18.93
CA ASP A 171 7.85 -1.76 -18.51
C ASP A 171 7.78 -1.90 -16.97
N PRO A 172 6.70 -2.48 -16.43
CA PRO A 172 6.51 -2.56 -14.99
C PRO A 172 7.41 -3.59 -14.27
N ALA A 173 7.95 -4.57 -15.02
CA ALA A 173 8.62 -5.72 -14.43
C ALA A 173 9.81 -5.38 -13.52
N PRO A 174 10.70 -4.43 -13.85
CA PRO A 174 11.83 -4.08 -12.97
C PRO A 174 11.38 -3.50 -11.63
N SER A 175 10.46 -2.54 -11.63
CA SER A 175 9.92 -1.91 -10.42
C SER A 175 9.07 -2.88 -9.60
N PHE A 176 8.24 -3.69 -10.26
CA PHE A 176 7.44 -4.70 -9.61
C PHE A 176 8.29 -5.76 -8.89
N ALA A 177 9.42 -6.18 -9.47
CA ALA A 177 10.34 -7.14 -8.86
C ALA A 177 10.95 -6.67 -7.53
N LEU A 178 10.99 -5.36 -7.26
CA LEU A 178 11.43 -4.82 -5.97
C LEU A 178 10.40 -5.06 -4.87
N LEU A 179 9.14 -5.21 -5.22
CA LEU A 179 8.00 -5.35 -4.31
C LEU A 179 7.51 -6.78 -4.17
N ALA A 180 7.56 -7.56 -5.26
CA ALA A 180 6.96 -8.89 -5.35
C ALA A 180 7.50 -9.88 -4.32
N ASP A 181 6.59 -10.64 -3.71
CA ASP A 181 6.83 -11.70 -2.71
C ASP A 181 7.68 -11.26 -1.51
N LYS A 182 7.65 -9.98 -1.17
CA LYS A 182 8.38 -9.41 -0.04
C LYS A 182 7.44 -8.68 0.89
N TRP A 183 7.71 -8.74 2.19
CA TRP A 183 7.05 -7.87 3.14
C TRP A 183 7.61 -6.45 3.00
N ARG A 184 6.72 -5.49 2.77
CA ARG A 184 7.07 -4.07 2.58
C ARG A 184 6.06 -3.19 3.32
N VAL A 185 6.54 -2.09 3.84
CA VAL A 185 5.65 -0.96 4.15
C VAL A 185 5.11 -0.43 2.82
N ALA A 186 3.82 -0.19 2.74
CA ALA A 186 3.22 0.33 1.50
C ALA A 186 3.83 1.70 1.16
N PRO A 187 4.35 1.92 -0.06
CA PRO A 187 5.02 3.15 -0.45
C PRO A 187 4.25 4.43 -0.13
N VAL A 188 2.95 4.42 -0.38
CA VAL A 188 2.07 5.55 -0.06
C VAL A 188 2.03 5.84 1.43
N THR A 189 1.90 4.81 2.27
CA THR A 189 1.85 4.96 3.73
C THR A 189 3.21 5.35 4.28
N ASP A 190 4.29 4.75 3.76
CA ASP A 190 5.67 5.10 4.09
C ASP A 190 5.92 6.58 3.85
N THR A 191 5.68 7.05 2.62
CA THR A 191 6.04 8.40 2.20
C THR A 191 5.15 9.49 2.84
N LEU A 192 3.83 9.27 2.88
CA LEU A 192 2.89 10.30 3.31
C LEU A 192 2.62 10.29 4.81
N ILE A 193 2.92 9.19 5.52
CA ILE A 193 2.51 9.04 6.92
C ILE A 193 3.71 8.71 7.81
N TYR A 194 4.38 7.58 7.57
CA TYR A 194 5.31 7.01 8.54
C TYR A 194 6.65 7.75 8.62
N ARG A 195 7.05 8.45 7.57
CA ARG A 195 8.24 9.31 7.56
C ARG A 195 8.03 10.68 8.21
N SER A 196 6.81 10.96 8.69
CA SER A 196 6.53 12.19 9.45
C SER A 196 7.22 12.18 10.81
N GLU A 197 7.89 13.27 11.19
CA GLU A 197 8.49 13.47 12.51
C GLU A 197 7.49 13.26 13.65
N ARG A 198 6.21 13.53 13.38
CA ARG A 198 5.12 13.40 14.36
C ARG A 198 4.68 11.96 14.59
N VAL A 199 4.94 11.08 13.65
CA VAL A 199 4.52 9.67 13.69
C VAL A 199 5.66 8.75 14.13
N LYS A 200 6.88 9.10 13.74
CA LYS A 200 8.10 8.30 13.93
C LYS A 200 8.30 7.72 15.34
N PRO A 201 8.22 8.50 16.45
CA PRO A 201 8.51 7.98 17.77
C PRO A 201 7.49 6.91 18.21
N GLU A 202 6.24 7.11 17.85
CA GLU A 202 5.16 6.17 18.15
C GLU A 202 5.23 4.95 17.24
N LEU A 203 5.60 5.12 15.97
CA LEU A 203 5.78 4.03 15.02
C LEU A 203 6.85 3.05 15.50
N ARG A 204 8.03 3.54 15.91
CA ARG A 204 9.10 2.69 16.44
C ARG A 204 8.62 1.85 17.62
N ARG A 205 7.95 2.49 18.59
CA ARG A 205 7.40 1.79 19.75
C ARG A 205 6.35 0.76 19.36
N TRP A 206 5.47 1.12 18.45
CA TRP A 206 4.41 0.22 17.98
C TRP A 206 4.99 -1.00 17.26
N VAL A 207 5.97 -0.84 16.39
CA VAL A 207 6.66 -1.94 15.71
C VAL A 207 7.32 -2.86 16.73
N ASP A 208 8.03 -2.31 17.71
CA ASP A 208 8.67 -3.09 18.75
C ASP A 208 7.66 -3.84 19.63
N ASP A 209 6.54 -3.20 19.94
CA ASP A 209 5.48 -3.82 20.74
C ASP A 209 4.77 -4.92 19.96
N VAL A 210 4.44 -4.74 18.70
CA VAL A 210 3.83 -5.76 17.83
C VAL A 210 4.78 -6.95 17.67
N ALA A 211 6.07 -6.69 17.51
CA ALA A 211 7.08 -7.73 17.34
C ALA A 211 7.36 -8.55 18.61
N ARG A 212 6.71 -8.26 19.74
CA ARG A 212 6.75 -9.12 20.94
C ARG A 212 5.80 -10.32 20.86
N TRP A 213 4.83 -10.28 19.94
CA TRP A 213 3.96 -11.41 19.68
C TRP A 213 4.69 -12.48 18.85
N ASP A 214 4.33 -13.74 19.01
CA ASP A 214 4.96 -14.88 18.35
C ASP A 214 4.19 -15.35 17.11
N PHE A 215 3.68 -14.42 16.33
CA PHE A 215 2.94 -14.73 15.11
C PHE A 215 3.81 -15.43 14.05
N THR A 216 3.16 -16.24 13.23
CA THR A 216 3.78 -17.02 12.15
C THR A 216 3.15 -16.72 10.79
N THR A 217 2.09 -15.93 10.77
CA THR A 217 1.37 -15.50 9.57
C THR A 217 1.01 -14.04 9.69
N ILE A 218 1.16 -13.28 8.61
CA ILE A 218 0.71 -11.90 8.51
C ILE A 218 -0.43 -11.81 7.49
N ALA A 219 -1.52 -11.17 7.90
CA ALA A 219 -2.73 -10.95 7.11
C ALA A 219 -2.97 -9.43 6.95
N PRO A 220 -2.42 -8.80 5.92
CA PRO A 220 -2.69 -7.40 5.63
C PRO A 220 -4.08 -7.23 5.01
N SER A 221 -4.65 -6.03 5.07
CA SER A 221 -5.93 -5.72 4.40
C SER A 221 -5.83 -5.72 2.88
N HIS A 222 -4.63 -5.57 2.35
CA HIS A 222 -4.35 -5.51 0.93
C HIS A 222 -3.35 -6.58 0.49
N PHE A 223 -3.55 -7.11 -0.74
CA PHE A 223 -2.74 -8.15 -1.37
C PHE A 223 -2.83 -9.51 -0.67
N ALA A 224 -1.72 -10.13 -0.27
CA ALA A 224 -1.73 -11.54 0.11
C ALA A 224 -1.47 -11.76 1.60
N VAL A 225 -2.22 -12.73 2.15
CA VAL A 225 -1.88 -13.37 3.43
C VAL A 225 -0.72 -14.35 3.18
N ARG A 226 0.36 -14.22 3.95
CA ARG A 226 1.57 -15.03 3.79
C ARG A 226 2.18 -15.41 5.15
N PRO A 227 2.97 -16.48 5.21
CA PRO A 227 3.87 -16.70 6.34
C PRO A 227 4.71 -15.46 6.61
N GLY A 228 4.84 -15.11 7.89
CA GLY A 228 5.60 -13.94 8.31
C GLY A 228 5.78 -13.93 9.82
N THR A 229 6.94 -13.51 10.26
CA THR A 229 7.42 -13.55 11.64
C THR A 229 7.63 -12.13 12.21
N PRO A 230 7.83 -11.97 13.52
CA PRO A 230 8.27 -10.70 14.10
C PRO A 230 9.56 -10.14 13.47
N ALA A 231 10.45 -11.01 13.02
CA ALA A 231 11.67 -10.59 12.33
C ALA A 231 11.35 -10.00 10.94
N ASP A 232 10.41 -10.60 10.20
CA ASP A 232 9.96 -10.09 8.91
C ASP A 232 9.28 -8.71 9.04
N LEU A 233 8.45 -8.53 10.08
CA LEU A 233 7.86 -7.25 10.41
C LEU A 233 8.95 -6.19 10.63
N LYS A 234 9.92 -6.47 11.51
CA LYS A 234 11.02 -5.54 11.78
C LYS A 234 11.85 -5.24 10.54
N ALA A 235 12.15 -6.25 9.74
CA ALA A 235 12.91 -6.08 8.50
C ALA A 235 12.16 -5.20 7.48
N ALA A 236 10.83 -5.35 7.36
CA ALA A 236 10.01 -4.53 6.49
C ALA A 236 9.98 -3.05 6.91
N PHE A 237 9.97 -2.77 8.22
CA PHE A 237 9.98 -1.40 8.75
C PHE A 237 11.38 -0.79 8.88
N ALA A 238 12.44 -1.58 8.79
CA ALA A 238 13.81 -1.09 9.01
C ALA A 238 14.18 0.11 8.11
N PRO A 239 13.89 0.13 6.78
CA PRO A 239 14.17 1.30 5.95
C PRO A 239 13.40 2.56 6.38
N THR A 240 12.13 2.41 6.72
CA THR A 240 11.28 3.50 7.22
C THR A 240 11.82 4.06 8.53
N LEU A 241 12.19 3.19 9.46
CA LEU A 241 12.71 3.59 10.77
C LEU A 241 14.12 4.18 10.71
N ALA A 242 14.96 3.71 9.79
CA ALA A 242 16.30 4.28 9.57
C ALA A 242 16.23 5.71 9.01
N SER A 243 15.28 5.99 8.10
CA SER A 243 15.05 7.36 7.60
C SER A 243 14.60 8.34 8.67
N CYS A 244 14.32 7.83 9.86
CA CYS A 244 13.88 8.59 11.03
C CYS A 244 15.04 9.06 11.92
N GLU A 245 16.28 8.77 11.58
CA GLU A 245 17.45 9.23 12.34
C GLU A 245 17.97 10.55 11.75
N ASP A 246 18.18 11.55 12.60
CA ASP A 246 18.67 12.86 12.17
C ASP A 246 19.99 12.73 11.38
N GLY A 247 19.98 13.21 10.14
CA GLY A 247 21.11 13.19 9.24
C GLY A 247 21.32 11.89 8.45
N ALA A 248 20.46 10.89 8.60
CA ALA A 248 20.48 9.75 7.69
C ALA A 248 20.13 10.22 6.29
N PRO A 249 20.92 9.87 5.25
CA PRO A 249 20.53 10.15 3.89
C PRO A 249 19.18 9.52 3.62
N GLU A 250 18.35 10.14 2.80
CA GLU A 250 17.04 9.63 2.37
C GLU A 250 17.14 8.28 1.62
N ALA A 251 18.28 7.64 1.79
CA ALA A 251 18.74 6.43 1.14
C ALA A 251 18.04 5.19 1.65
N ASP A 252 17.83 4.30 0.73
CA ASP A 252 17.31 2.93 0.83
C ASP A 252 15.81 2.78 1.00
N ARG A 253 15.06 3.48 0.15
CA ARG A 253 13.71 3.02 -0.14
C ARG A 253 13.80 1.66 -0.84
N PRO A 254 13.04 0.65 -0.40
CA PRO A 254 13.06 -0.69 -1.01
C PRO A 254 12.23 -0.75 -2.31
N PHE A 255 12.15 0.36 -3.06
CA PHE A 255 11.41 0.53 -4.31
C PHE A 255 12.09 1.60 -5.18
N ASP A 256 11.69 1.69 -6.44
CA ASP A 256 12.24 2.67 -7.37
C ASP A 256 11.87 4.10 -6.95
N ALA A 257 12.87 4.97 -6.86
CA ALA A 257 12.68 6.35 -6.46
C ALA A 257 11.84 7.15 -7.48
N ALA A 258 11.93 6.82 -8.77
CA ALA A 258 11.15 7.48 -9.81
C ALA A 258 9.65 7.16 -9.66
N ASP A 259 9.29 5.97 -9.18
CA ASP A 259 7.91 5.59 -8.93
C ASP A 259 7.32 6.34 -7.72
N ALA A 260 8.16 6.74 -6.77
CA ALA A 260 7.74 7.51 -5.60
C ALA A 260 7.65 9.01 -5.86
N GLN A 261 8.05 9.50 -7.04
CA GLN A 261 8.15 10.95 -7.31
C GLN A 261 6.84 11.70 -7.04
N LEU A 262 5.71 11.16 -7.48
CA LEU A 262 4.39 11.78 -7.21
C LEU A 262 4.11 11.86 -5.71
N LEU A 263 4.43 10.80 -4.97
CA LEU A 263 4.23 10.78 -3.51
C LEU A 263 5.14 11.80 -2.83
N ASP A 264 6.38 11.97 -3.30
CA ASP A 264 7.31 12.97 -2.80
C ASP A 264 6.87 14.39 -3.13
N ASP A 265 6.36 14.60 -4.34
CA ASP A 265 5.81 15.90 -4.78
C ASP A 265 4.59 16.31 -3.94
N ILE A 266 3.81 15.34 -3.49
CA ILE A 266 2.70 15.58 -2.55
C ILE A 266 3.25 15.81 -1.13
N ALA A 267 4.16 14.97 -0.66
CA ALA A 267 4.69 15.02 0.69
C ALA A 267 5.51 16.30 0.97
N GLY A 268 6.30 16.77 0.00
CA GLY A 268 7.15 17.93 0.13
C GLY A 268 6.42 19.20 0.62
N PRO A 269 5.41 19.68 -0.13
CA PRO A 269 4.59 20.81 0.31
C PRO A 269 3.88 20.56 1.64
N LEU A 270 3.37 19.35 1.88
CA LEU A 270 2.67 19.01 3.11
C LEU A 270 3.61 19.06 4.33
N ARG A 271 4.86 18.63 4.18
CA ARG A 271 5.91 18.76 5.21
C ARG A 271 6.29 20.21 5.43
N ALA A 272 6.49 20.98 4.35
CA ALA A 272 6.82 22.41 4.43
C ALA A 272 5.73 23.22 5.17
N LEU A 273 4.48 22.86 4.98
CA LEU A 273 3.32 23.44 5.68
C LEU A 273 3.08 22.82 7.06
N LYS A 274 3.92 21.87 7.50
CA LYS A 274 3.77 21.12 8.74
C LYS A 274 2.41 20.39 8.85
N ILE A 275 1.88 19.92 7.73
CA ILE A 275 0.65 19.14 7.67
C ILE A 275 0.95 17.67 7.97
N ILE A 276 2.08 17.15 7.48
CA ILE A 276 2.61 15.81 7.78
C ILE A 276 4.03 15.89 8.29
#